data_b179c13cda2b3d604b893b0132614262
#
_entry.id   b179c13cda2b3d604b893b0132614262
#
_cell.length_a   1.000
_cell.length_b   1.000
_cell.length_c   1.000
_cell.angle_alpha   90.00
_cell.angle_beta   90.00
_cell.angle_gamma   90.00
#
_symmetry.space_group_name_H-M   'P 1'
#
loop_
_entity.id
_entity.type
_entity.pdbx_description
1 polymer ?
#
loop_
_entity_poly.entity_id
_entity_poly.type
_entity_poly.pdbx_seq_one_letter_code
_entity_poly.pdbx_strand_id
1 'polypeptide(L)'
;MSDAESAFLAYFYFDFKDTAKQDSRALLSSLLIQLSNRSDQLCDVLHGLYSEHQDGSQQPNTTSLFRCLKDILAIGGLGPIYLIMDALDECPNDSGIPSSREKMLMTLEELVQLGLPNLRLCVTSRPEYDIRIALEPLVTQQVSLHDESGQKKDINDYITSVVHSDGKMKRWRDDDKDMVVEKLTQKADGM
;
A
#
# COMPACT_ATOMS: atom_id res chain seq x y z
N MET A 1 22.68 -24.84 13.88
CA MET A 1 22.72 -23.51 13.28
C MET A 1 21.26 -23.16 13.04
N SER A 2 20.73 -22.21 13.78
CA SER A 2 19.34 -21.76 13.61
C SER A 2 19.29 -21.02 12.28
N ASP A 3 18.58 -21.59 11.31
CA ASP A 3 18.20 -20.86 10.10
C ASP A 3 17.45 -19.61 10.59
N ALA A 4 18.03 -18.44 10.31
CA ALA A 4 17.31 -17.20 10.54
C ALA A 4 16.04 -17.30 9.69
N GLU A 5 14.86 -17.32 10.35
CA GLU A 5 13.57 -17.41 9.69
C GLU A 5 13.51 -16.28 8.65
N SER A 6 13.58 -16.69 7.39
CA SER A 6 13.59 -15.72 6.28
C SER A 6 12.27 -14.97 6.27
N ALA A 7 12.30 -13.65 6.36
CA ALA A 7 11.10 -12.84 6.31
C ALA A 7 10.54 -12.82 4.88
N PHE A 8 9.23 -12.89 4.75
CA PHE A 8 8.51 -12.79 3.49
C PHE A 8 8.00 -11.37 3.32
N LEU A 9 8.24 -10.79 2.16
CA LEU A 9 7.76 -9.45 1.82
C LEU A 9 7.00 -9.50 0.50
N ALA A 10 5.79 -8.97 0.51
CA ALA A 10 5.02 -8.70 -0.69
C ALA A 10 4.40 -7.29 -0.59
N TYR A 11 4.26 -6.63 -1.72
CA TYR A 11 3.79 -5.26 -1.76
C TYR A 11 2.93 -4.98 -2.99
N PHE A 12 2.10 -3.94 -2.88
CA PHE A 12 1.27 -3.45 -3.96
C PHE A 12 1.15 -1.93 -3.88
N TYR A 13 1.27 -1.26 -5.02
CA TYR A 13 1.07 0.18 -5.16
C TYR A 13 -0.19 0.43 -5.97
N PHE A 14 -1.16 1.11 -5.37
CA PHE A 14 -2.31 1.61 -6.11
C PHE A 14 -1.86 2.76 -7.02
N ASP A 15 -2.52 2.92 -8.17
CA ASP A 15 -2.24 4.01 -9.10
C ASP A 15 -3.54 4.36 -9.86
N PHE A 16 -4.07 5.56 -9.62
CA PHE A 16 -5.30 6.02 -10.26
C PHE A 16 -5.19 6.17 -11.79
N LYS A 17 -3.98 6.18 -12.34
CA LYS A 17 -3.72 6.25 -13.79
C LYS A 17 -3.63 4.87 -14.45
N ASP A 18 -3.41 3.83 -13.67
CA ASP A 18 -3.25 2.46 -14.15
C ASP A 18 -4.41 1.59 -13.68
N THR A 19 -5.36 1.35 -14.56
CA THR A 19 -6.55 0.52 -14.25
C THR A 19 -6.21 -0.89 -13.77
N ALA A 20 -5.03 -1.41 -14.13
CA ALA A 20 -4.54 -2.70 -13.63
C ALA A 20 -4.09 -2.65 -12.16
N LYS A 21 -4.07 -1.48 -11.54
CA LYS A 21 -3.64 -1.28 -10.15
C LYS A 21 -4.72 -0.63 -9.27
N GLN A 22 -5.98 -0.87 -9.57
CA GLN A 22 -7.10 -0.17 -8.92
C GLN A 22 -8.08 -1.08 -8.19
N ASP A 23 -7.89 -2.40 -8.21
CA ASP A 23 -8.86 -3.33 -7.63
C ASP A 23 -8.22 -4.45 -6.78
N SER A 24 -9.08 -5.12 -6.02
CA SER A 24 -8.70 -6.23 -5.13
C SER A 24 -8.14 -7.44 -5.89
N ARG A 25 -8.53 -7.64 -7.14
CA ARG A 25 -8.01 -8.73 -7.95
C ARG A 25 -6.53 -8.51 -8.29
N ALA A 26 -6.19 -7.29 -8.71
CA ALA A 26 -4.80 -6.90 -9.00
C ALA A 26 -3.92 -7.02 -7.76
N LEU A 27 -4.38 -6.52 -6.62
CA LEU A 27 -3.70 -6.68 -5.34
C LEU A 27 -3.44 -8.16 -5.04
N LEU A 28 -4.50 -8.97 -4.98
CA LEU A 28 -4.39 -10.38 -4.58
C LEU A 28 -3.49 -11.17 -5.52
N SER A 29 -3.61 -10.96 -6.84
CA SER A 29 -2.75 -11.61 -7.82
C SER A 29 -1.28 -11.23 -7.64
N SER A 30 -1.00 -9.96 -7.40
CA SER A 30 0.37 -9.48 -7.17
C SER A 30 0.98 -10.08 -5.90
N LEU A 31 0.24 -10.07 -4.78
CA LEU A 31 0.71 -10.65 -3.52
C LEU A 31 0.96 -12.15 -3.64
N LEU A 32 0.05 -12.89 -4.28
CA LEU A 32 0.19 -14.33 -4.50
C LEU A 32 1.46 -14.68 -5.29
N ILE A 33 1.72 -13.97 -6.39
CA ILE A 33 2.92 -14.18 -7.20
C ILE A 33 4.19 -13.88 -6.40
N GLN A 34 4.21 -12.78 -5.64
CA GLN A 34 5.40 -12.39 -4.89
C GLN A 34 5.69 -13.37 -3.74
N LEU A 35 4.67 -13.86 -3.05
CA LEU A 35 4.82 -14.82 -1.97
C LEU A 35 5.21 -16.19 -2.52
N SER A 36 4.54 -16.70 -3.56
CA SER A 36 4.83 -18.02 -4.14
C SER A 36 6.24 -18.16 -4.66
N ASN A 37 6.84 -17.06 -5.16
CA ASN A 37 8.24 -17.08 -5.64
C ASN A 37 9.29 -17.23 -4.53
N ARG A 38 8.89 -17.30 -3.26
CA ARG A 38 9.81 -17.37 -2.12
C ARG A 38 10.07 -18.79 -1.60
N SER A 39 9.21 -19.75 -1.93
CA SER A 39 9.28 -21.10 -1.42
C SER A 39 8.50 -22.06 -2.33
N ASP A 40 9.04 -23.26 -2.56
CA ASP A 40 8.37 -24.31 -3.33
C ASP A 40 7.01 -24.68 -2.71
N GLN A 41 6.92 -24.72 -1.38
CA GLN A 41 5.68 -25.00 -0.66
C GLN A 41 4.59 -23.95 -0.96
N LEU A 42 4.95 -22.67 -1.06
CA LEU A 42 4.02 -21.60 -1.42
C LEU A 42 3.64 -21.64 -2.90
N CYS A 43 4.60 -22.05 -3.75
CA CYS A 43 4.39 -22.26 -5.17
C CYS A 43 3.38 -23.40 -5.42
N ASP A 44 3.44 -24.48 -4.66
CA ASP A 44 2.51 -25.61 -4.77
C ASP A 44 1.06 -25.21 -4.50
N VAL A 45 0.81 -24.31 -3.53
CA VAL A 45 -0.54 -23.76 -3.27
C VAL A 45 -1.06 -22.97 -4.46
N LEU A 46 -0.21 -22.14 -5.08
CA LEU A 46 -0.57 -21.39 -6.28
C LEU A 46 -0.81 -22.31 -7.49
N HIS A 47 -0.02 -23.38 -7.62
CA HIS A 47 -0.23 -24.41 -8.64
C HIS A 47 -1.58 -25.12 -8.46
N GLY A 48 -2.01 -25.36 -7.20
CA GLY A 48 -3.34 -25.90 -6.92
C GLY A 48 -4.45 -24.99 -7.48
N LEU A 49 -4.36 -23.68 -7.23
CA LEU A 49 -5.30 -22.70 -7.79
C LEU A 49 -5.28 -22.69 -9.33
N TYR A 50 -4.09 -22.78 -9.95
CA TYR A 50 -3.95 -22.81 -11.39
C TYR A 50 -4.65 -24.04 -12.00
N SER A 51 -4.46 -25.21 -11.40
CA SER A 51 -5.07 -26.47 -11.85
C SER A 51 -6.59 -26.48 -11.65
N GLU A 52 -7.11 -25.92 -10.54
CA GLU A 52 -8.56 -25.74 -10.31
C GLU A 52 -9.23 -24.88 -11.40
N HIS A 53 -8.47 -24.00 -12.05
CA HIS A 53 -8.92 -23.10 -13.10
C HIS A 53 -8.51 -23.56 -14.51
N GLN A 54 -8.56 -24.91 -14.75
CA GLN A 54 -8.28 -25.54 -16.04
C GLN A 54 -6.92 -25.12 -16.62
N ASP A 55 -5.89 -25.23 -15.80
CA ASP A 55 -4.50 -24.89 -16.18
C ASP A 55 -4.38 -23.48 -16.79
N GLY A 56 -5.09 -22.52 -16.17
CA GLY A 56 -5.03 -21.11 -16.55
C GLY A 56 -5.97 -20.71 -17.69
N SER A 57 -6.79 -21.62 -18.23
CA SER A 57 -7.76 -21.28 -19.26
C SER A 57 -8.96 -20.49 -18.71
N GLN A 58 -9.21 -20.60 -17.41
CA GLN A 58 -10.19 -19.78 -16.67
C GLN A 58 -9.47 -18.89 -15.68
N GLN A 59 -9.84 -17.61 -15.67
CA GLN A 59 -9.28 -16.70 -14.68
C GLN A 59 -9.95 -16.87 -13.32
N PRO A 60 -9.20 -17.02 -12.21
CA PRO A 60 -9.75 -17.10 -10.88
C PRO A 60 -10.48 -15.79 -10.51
N ASN A 61 -11.60 -15.89 -9.82
CA ASN A 61 -12.29 -14.75 -9.27
C ASN A 61 -11.62 -14.26 -7.97
N THR A 62 -12.01 -13.10 -7.48
CA THR A 62 -11.43 -12.49 -6.26
C THR A 62 -11.55 -13.41 -5.04
N THR A 63 -12.66 -14.14 -4.91
CA THR A 63 -12.87 -15.09 -3.80
C THR A 63 -11.86 -16.24 -3.84
N SER A 64 -11.62 -16.82 -5.03
CA SER A 64 -10.64 -17.89 -5.20
C SER A 64 -9.21 -17.40 -4.91
N LEU A 65 -8.87 -16.18 -5.37
CA LEU A 65 -7.58 -15.57 -5.10
C LEU A 65 -7.39 -15.31 -3.60
N PHE A 66 -8.40 -14.79 -2.92
CA PHE A 66 -8.34 -14.52 -1.48
C PHE A 66 -8.24 -15.81 -0.66
N ARG A 67 -8.97 -16.87 -1.06
CA ARG A 67 -8.83 -18.19 -0.45
C ARG A 67 -7.37 -18.69 -0.56
N CYS A 68 -6.82 -18.65 -1.77
CA CYS A 68 -5.42 -19.06 -2.00
C CYS A 68 -4.43 -18.24 -1.14
N LEU A 69 -4.64 -16.94 -1.00
CA LEU A 69 -3.82 -16.11 -0.11
C LEU A 69 -3.95 -16.55 1.36
N LYS A 70 -5.16 -16.84 1.84
CA LYS A 70 -5.37 -17.38 3.19
C LYS A 70 -4.65 -18.71 3.38
N ASP A 71 -4.72 -19.60 2.40
CA ASP A 71 -4.05 -20.90 2.45
C ASP A 71 -2.52 -20.74 2.55
N ILE A 72 -1.93 -19.83 1.78
CA ILE A 72 -0.52 -19.45 1.87
C ILE A 72 -0.17 -18.90 3.26
N LEU A 73 -0.94 -17.95 3.76
CA LEU A 73 -0.68 -17.29 5.04
C LEU A 73 -0.85 -18.24 6.24
N ALA A 74 -1.68 -19.27 6.10
CA ALA A 74 -1.93 -20.27 7.15
C ALA A 74 -0.86 -21.37 7.21
N ILE A 75 0.09 -21.42 6.29
CA ILE A 75 1.17 -22.41 6.31
C ILE A 75 2.01 -22.22 7.58
N GLY A 76 2.09 -23.26 8.36
CA GLY A 76 2.89 -23.27 9.61
C GLY A 76 4.39 -23.22 9.33
N GLY A 77 5.13 -22.61 10.25
CA GLY A 77 6.61 -22.56 10.18
C GLY A 77 7.17 -21.50 9.25
N LEU A 78 6.33 -20.66 8.68
CA LEU A 78 6.79 -19.48 7.95
C LEU A 78 7.27 -18.40 8.94
N GLY A 79 8.38 -17.74 8.59
CA GLY A 79 8.84 -16.54 9.27
C GLY A 79 7.86 -15.36 9.15
N PRO A 80 8.23 -14.16 9.62
CA PRO A 80 7.38 -12.99 9.54
C PRO A 80 6.99 -12.67 8.09
N ILE A 81 5.71 -12.40 7.86
CA ILE A 81 5.16 -12.03 6.55
C ILE A 81 4.75 -10.55 6.62
N TYR A 82 5.31 -9.74 5.75
CA TYR A 82 5.01 -8.32 5.60
C TYR A 82 4.25 -8.08 4.30
N LEU A 83 3.04 -7.55 4.40
CA LEU A 83 2.26 -7.11 3.26
C LEU A 83 2.17 -5.58 3.29
N ILE A 84 2.68 -4.93 2.26
CA ILE A 84 2.70 -3.48 2.14
C ILE A 84 1.75 -3.05 1.03
N MET A 85 0.82 -2.17 1.36
CA MET A 85 -0.14 -1.58 0.42
C MET A 85 0.01 -0.07 0.44
N ASP A 86 0.50 0.48 -0.65
CA ASP A 86 0.81 1.90 -0.76
C ASP A 86 -0.27 2.63 -1.55
N ALA A 87 -0.55 3.87 -1.13
CA ALA A 87 -1.50 4.78 -1.78
C ALA A 87 -2.92 4.22 -1.90
N LEU A 88 -3.48 3.66 -0.82
CA LEU A 88 -4.83 3.07 -0.83
C LEU A 88 -5.92 4.06 -1.28
N ASP A 89 -5.74 5.36 -1.04
CA ASP A 89 -6.64 6.42 -1.52
C ASP A 89 -6.73 6.50 -3.05
N GLU A 90 -5.76 5.96 -3.78
CA GLU A 90 -5.79 5.88 -5.24
C GLU A 90 -6.66 4.73 -5.77
N CYS A 91 -7.12 3.81 -4.89
CA CYS A 91 -8.16 2.85 -5.24
C CYS A 91 -9.49 3.59 -5.49
N PRO A 92 -10.17 3.39 -6.63
CA PRO A 92 -11.37 4.14 -6.97
C PRO A 92 -12.52 3.92 -5.99
N ASN A 93 -13.12 5.03 -5.55
CA ASN A 93 -14.42 5.01 -4.87
C ASN A 93 -15.52 5.20 -5.93
N ASP A 94 -15.70 4.18 -6.75
CA ASP A 94 -16.65 4.16 -7.87
C ASP A 94 -18.11 3.94 -7.41
N SER A 95 -19.05 4.03 -8.34
CA SER A 95 -20.49 3.86 -8.08
C SER A 95 -20.93 2.39 -7.91
N GLY A 96 -20.01 1.44 -7.89
CA GLY A 96 -20.31 0.04 -7.61
C GLY A 96 -20.87 -0.14 -6.20
N ILE A 97 -21.65 -1.19 -5.97
CA ILE A 97 -22.21 -1.54 -4.66
C ILE A 97 -21.81 -2.98 -4.32
N PRO A 98 -20.83 -3.20 -3.44
CA PRO A 98 -19.88 -2.21 -2.92
C PRO A 98 -18.90 -1.66 -3.98
N SER A 99 -18.36 -0.46 -3.76
CA SER A 99 -17.34 0.17 -4.63
C SER A 99 -16.03 -0.64 -4.65
N SER A 100 -15.14 -0.32 -5.58
CA SER A 100 -13.81 -0.97 -5.64
C SER A 100 -13.02 -0.73 -4.35
N ARG A 101 -13.07 0.48 -3.79
CA ARG A 101 -12.42 0.83 -2.52
C ARG A 101 -13.07 0.11 -1.34
N GLU A 102 -14.41 0.04 -1.27
CA GLU A 102 -15.09 -0.70 -0.21
C GLU A 102 -14.73 -2.18 -0.21
N LYS A 103 -14.69 -2.83 -1.39
CA LYS A 103 -14.23 -4.22 -1.52
C LYS A 103 -12.80 -4.40 -1.00
N MET A 104 -11.95 -3.41 -1.29
CA MET A 104 -10.57 -3.42 -0.82
C MET A 104 -10.50 -3.31 0.70
N LEU A 105 -11.24 -2.38 1.31
CA LEU A 105 -11.31 -2.22 2.76
C LEU A 105 -11.84 -3.48 3.45
N MET A 106 -12.86 -4.12 2.90
CA MET A 106 -13.36 -5.42 3.38
C MET A 106 -12.28 -6.51 3.30
N THR A 107 -11.50 -6.55 2.22
CA THR A 107 -10.38 -7.50 2.07
C THR A 107 -9.31 -7.29 3.14
N LEU A 108 -8.98 -6.03 3.46
CA LEU A 108 -8.03 -5.70 4.53
C LEU A 108 -8.56 -6.10 5.91
N GLU A 109 -9.83 -5.82 6.18
CA GLU A 109 -10.50 -6.24 7.41
C GLU A 109 -10.44 -7.76 7.59
N GLU A 110 -10.79 -8.53 6.55
CA GLU A 110 -10.70 -9.99 6.58
C GLU A 110 -9.27 -10.49 6.83
N LEU A 111 -8.25 -9.84 6.24
CA LEU A 111 -6.84 -10.19 6.50
C LEU A 111 -6.44 -9.96 7.96
N VAL A 112 -6.87 -8.84 8.56
CA VAL A 112 -6.62 -8.56 9.98
C VAL A 112 -7.34 -9.58 10.87
N GLN A 113 -8.59 -9.93 10.53
CA GLN A 113 -9.40 -10.89 11.29
C GLN A 113 -8.84 -12.31 11.28
N LEU A 114 -7.91 -12.66 10.38
CA LEU A 114 -7.20 -13.93 10.42
C LEU A 114 -6.41 -14.12 11.74
N GLY A 115 -6.03 -13.04 12.40
CA GLY A 115 -5.33 -13.05 13.67
C GLY A 115 -3.98 -13.78 13.66
N LEU A 116 -3.31 -13.82 12.52
CA LEU A 116 -2.04 -14.53 12.34
C LEU A 116 -0.90 -13.80 13.04
N PRO A 117 -0.19 -14.41 13.99
CA PRO A 117 0.83 -13.73 14.80
C PRO A 117 2.06 -13.30 14.00
N ASN A 118 2.33 -13.97 12.87
CA ASN A 118 3.46 -13.67 11.99
C ASN A 118 3.11 -12.71 10.83
N LEU A 119 1.84 -12.33 10.67
CA LEU A 119 1.41 -11.39 9.63
C LEU A 119 1.53 -9.94 10.12
N ARG A 120 2.12 -9.10 9.28
CA ARG A 120 2.24 -7.65 9.48
C ARG A 120 1.71 -6.94 8.24
N LEU A 121 0.72 -6.08 8.44
CA LEU A 121 0.14 -5.25 7.39
C LEU A 121 0.63 -3.81 7.56
N CYS A 122 1.11 -3.21 6.49
CA CYS A 122 1.44 -1.80 6.42
C CYS A 122 0.62 -1.19 5.28
N VAL A 123 -0.19 -0.18 5.61
CA VAL A 123 -1.04 0.51 4.63
C VAL A 123 -0.72 1.98 4.70
N THR A 124 -0.46 2.60 3.55
CA THR A 124 -0.35 4.05 3.43
C THR A 124 -1.56 4.61 2.68
N SER A 125 -2.00 5.78 3.06
CA SER A 125 -3.13 6.46 2.44
C SER A 125 -3.16 7.93 2.85
N ARG A 126 -3.77 8.78 2.03
CA ARG A 126 -4.25 10.08 2.48
C ARG A 126 -5.38 9.88 3.49
N PRO A 127 -5.65 10.88 4.37
CA PRO A 127 -6.65 10.77 5.43
C PRO A 127 -8.09 10.93 4.88
N GLU A 128 -8.48 10.09 3.91
CA GLU A 128 -9.85 10.01 3.40
C GLU A 128 -10.80 9.49 4.48
N TYR A 129 -12.01 10.03 4.53
CA TYR A 129 -12.97 9.75 5.60
C TYR A 129 -13.39 8.28 5.69
N ASP A 130 -13.70 7.68 4.55
CA ASP A 130 -14.11 6.27 4.43
C ASP A 130 -12.97 5.31 4.82
N ILE A 131 -11.76 5.58 4.37
CA ILE A 131 -10.56 4.79 4.71
C ILE A 131 -10.28 4.88 6.21
N ARG A 132 -10.35 6.08 6.78
CA ARG A 132 -10.09 6.29 8.20
C ARG A 132 -11.09 5.52 9.07
N ILE A 133 -12.39 5.63 8.78
CA ILE A 133 -13.43 4.90 9.56
C ILE A 133 -13.23 3.39 9.47
N ALA A 134 -12.89 2.87 8.30
CA ALA A 134 -12.70 1.43 8.12
C ALA A 134 -11.44 0.90 8.80
N LEU A 135 -10.32 1.64 8.72
CA LEU A 135 -9.03 1.15 9.21
C LEU A 135 -8.75 1.52 10.67
N GLU A 136 -9.23 2.66 11.18
CA GLU A 136 -8.94 3.12 12.55
C GLU A 136 -9.22 2.06 13.64
N PRO A 137 -10.30 1.26 13.56
CA PRO A 137 -10.55 0.17 14.51
C PRO A 137 -9.58 -1.01 14.40
N LEU A 138 -8.88 -1.15 13.27
CA LEU A 138 -8.04 -2.30 12.94
C LEU A 138 -6.56 -2.04 13.21
N VAL A 139 -6.13 -0.77 13.25
CA VAL A 139 -4.71 -0.44 13.36
C VAL A 139 -4.20 -0.59 14.78
N THR A 140 -3.03 -1.19 14.92
CA THR A 140 -2.31 -1.26 16.20
C THR A 140 -1.35 -0.10 16.39
N GLN A 141 -0.90 0.53 15.30
CA GLN A 141 -0.02 1.68 15.31
C GLN A 141 -0.32 2.55 14.10
N GLN A 142 -0.47 3.84 14.30
CA GLN A 142 -0.65 4.85 13.26
C GLN A 142 0.46 5.88 13.34
N VAL A 143 0.97 6.27 12.16
CA VAL A 143 1.94 7.35 12.01
C VAL A 143 1.33 8.38 11.06
N SER A 144 1.23 9.63 11.52
CA SER A 144 0.81 10.75 10.69
C SER A 144 2.05 11.50 10.21
N LEU A 145 2.27 11.53 8.91
CA LEU A 145 3.38 12.31 8.34
C LEU A 145 3.15 13.82 8.47
N HIS A 146 1.91 14.27 8.67
CA HIS A 146 1.58 15.68 8.85
C HIS A 146 2.00 16.25 10.20
N ASP A 147 2.08 15.41 11.23
CA ASP A 147 2.38 15.83 12.59
C ASP A 147 3.88 15.82 12.92
N GLU A 148 4.71 15.36 11.98
CA GLU A 148 6.15 15.31 12.12
C GLU A 148 6.77 16.71 11.92
N SER A 149 7.23 17.33 12.99
CA SER A 149 7.90 18.64 12.95
C SER A 149 9.15 18.67 12.04
N GLY A 150 9.77 17.51 11.82
CA GLY A 150 10.86 17.32 10.87
C GLY A 150 10.45 17.54 9.42
N GLN A 151 9.28 17.03 9.01
CA GLN A 151 8.82 17.14 7.62
C GLN A 151 8.60 18.60 7.19
N LYS A 152 8.00 19.44 8.06
CA LYS A 152 7.81 20.88 7.75
C LYS A 152 9.16 21.58 7.51
N LYS A 153 10.17 21.21 8.28
CA LYS A 153 11.51 21.73 8.11
C LYS A 153 12.12 21.25 6.79
N ASP A 154 12.05 19.97 6.49
CA ASP A 154 12.61 19.39 5.26
C ASP A 154 11.94 19.97 4.01
N ILE A 155 10.62 20.16 4.03
CA ILE A 155 9.87 20.82 2.95
C ILE A 155 10.34 22.27 2.78
N ASN A 156 10.46 23.03 3.88
CA ASN A 156 10.93 24.41 3.83
C ASN A 156 12.37 24.50 3.30
N ASP A 157 13.26 23.66 3.76
CA ASP A 157 14.66 23.61 3.32
C ASP A 157 14.76 23.26 1.82
N TYR A 158 13.95 22.30 1.35
CA TYR A 158 13.84 21.93 -0.05
C TYR A 158 13.34 23.10 -0.91
N ILE A 159 12.20 23.73 -0.53
CA ILE A 159 11.62 24.86 -1.27
C ILE A 159 12.63 26.02 -1.32
N THR A 160 13.25 26.34 -0.19
CA THR A 160 14.26 27.39 -0.11
C THR A 160 15.43 27.09 -1.06
N SER A 161 15.95 25.87 -1.03
CA SER A 161 17.04 25.45 -1.91
C SER A 161 16.65 25.60 -3.39
N VAL A 162 15.47 25.14 -3.79
CA VAL A 162 15.00 25.22 -5.19
C VAL A 162 14.81 26.66 -5.62
N VAL A 163 14.13 27.49 -4.83
CA VAL A 163 13.83 28.89 -5.16
C VAL A 163 15.11 29.72 -5.31
N HIS A 164 16.12 29.49 -4.47
CA HIS A 164 17.38 30.24 -4.53
C HIS A 164 18.37 29.68 -5.57
N SER A 165 18.28 28.41 -5.95
CA SER A 165 19.18 27.78 -6.92
C SER A 165 18.69 27.82 -8.37
N ASP A 166 17.36 27.95 -8.62
CA ASP A 166 16.81 27.92 -9.96
C ASP A 166 17.25 29.14 -10.78
N GLY A 167 17.86 28.86 -11.93
CA GLY A 167 18.32 29.88 -12.87
C GLY A 167 17.24 30.83 -13.38
N LYS A 168 15.97 30.38 -13.43
CA LYS A 168 14.83 31.21 -13.84
C LYS A 168 14.46 32.26 -12.79
N MET A 169 14.74 31.96 -11.51
CA MET A 169 14.44 32.83 -10.37
C MET A 169 15.63 33.72 -9.98
N LYS A 170 16.79 33.62 -10.64
CA LYS A 170 17.97 34.46 -10.37
C LYS A 170 17.70 35.97 -10.48
N ARG A 171 16.72 36.37 -11.29
CA ARG A 171 16.37 37.77 -11.52
C ARG A 171 15.32 38.32 -10.53
N TRP A 172 14.77 37.46 -9.68
CA TRP A 172 13.80 37.85 -8.68
C TRP A 172 14.52 38.53 -7.50
N ARG A 173 13.85 39.51 -6.91
CA ARG A 173 14.36 40.12 -5.67
C ARG A 173 14.26 39.11 -4.53
N ASP A 174 15.12 39.24 -3.54
CA ASP A 174 15.15 38.30 -2.42
C ASP A 174 13.84 38.33 -1.64
N ASP A 175 13.24 39.52 -1.43
CA ASP A 175 11.91 39.66 -0.81
C ASP A 175 10.81 38.86 -1.55
N ASP A 176 10.87 38.81 -2.88
CA ASP A 176 9.90 38.06 -3.69
C ASP A 176 10.15 36.53 -3.55
N LYS A 177 11.41 36.10 -3.46
CA LYS A 177 11.77 34.72 -3.20
C LYS A 177 11.31 34.26 -1.83
N ASP A 178 11.55 35.07 -0.79
CA ASP A 178 11.13 34.77 0.59
C ASP A 178 9.61 34.64 0.70
N MET A 179 8.85 35.54 0.03
CA MET A 179 7.41 35.44 -0.03
C MET A 179 6.92 34.15 -0.70
N VAL A 180 7.61 33.71 -1.76
CA VAL A 180 7.27 32.45 -2.47
C VAL A 180 7.58 31.25 -1.58
N VAL A 181 8.74 31.23 -0.91
CA VAL A 181 9.10 30.17 0.05
C VAL A 181 8.03 30.05 1.14
N GLU A 182 7.66 31.18 1.76
CA GLU A 182 6.64 31.19 2.80
C GLU A 182 5.29 30.65 2.32
N LYS A 183 4.80 31.15 1.18
CA LYS A 183 3.51 30.69 0.59
C LYS A 183 3.51 29.22 0.20
N LEU A 184 4.61 28.74 -0.39
CA LEU A 184 4.72 27.32 -0.77
C LEU A 184 4.80 26.43 0.45
N THR A 185 5.58 26.81 1.47
CA THR A 185 5.69 26.06 2.72
C THR A 185 4.32 25.99 3.44
N GLN A 186 3.56 27.10 3.49
CA GLN A 186 2.22 27.12 4.06
C GLN A 186 1.23 26.24 3.29
N LYS A 187 1.33 26.18 1.94
CA LYS A 187 0.43 25.37 1.10
C LYS A 187 0.84 23.90 1.01
N ALA A 188 2.09 23.59 1.28
CA ALA A 188 2.60 22.22 1.33
C ALA A 188 2.20 21.49 2.62
N ASP A 189 1.46 22.16 3.52
CA ASP A 189 0.94 21.55 4.74
C ASP A 189 0.04 20.38 4.35
N GLY A 190 0.61 19.18 4.41
CA GLY A 190 -0.12 17.94 4.16
C GLY A 190 0.04 17.30 2.79
N MET A 191 1.04 17.65 2.02
CA MET A 191 1.40 16.88 0.81
C MET A 191 2.53 15.91 1.07
#